data_35a59491d028e94725ca28134e0581c1
#
_entry.id   35a59491d028e94725ca28134e0581c1
#
_cell.length_a   1.000
_cell.length_b   1.000
_cell.length_c   1.000
_cell.angle_alpha   90.00
_cell.angle_beta   90.00
_cell.angle_gamma   90.00
#
_symmetry.space_group_name_H-M   'P 1'
#
loop_
_entity.id
_entity.type
_entity.pdbx_description
1 polymer ?
#
loop_
_entity_poly.entity_id
_entity_poly.type
_entity_poly.pdbx_seq_one_letter_code
_entity_poly.pdbx_strand_id
1 'polypeptide(L)'
;LRERNTDLRKLEEPSSSLKDNLSLKKHFGTDGIRGIPEESLTEEIVSKVSASVEKILKPKSIALITDTRSSCEIIAKWISNGFSSEVHILNYGILPSGSMPILLNELSHDMGIIISASHNPSEYNGIKLIDKNGSKLADEVEISIEETMDTIGLPSKSSQIEDSHLGYEQYKNFLDSINDVDFLQFNLVIDSANGSAYKVIKDLVLDQNATTTFIANEPNGENINEHSGATNTKNLINTMKDGQLGISFDGDADRLIMIDENKEVANGDVIIALLANYLSETNQLENQSVVSTVMSNYGFKVAMKNKNFNLIETPVGDKYVAESMKKHDAVLGGEQSGHIIFSKYLPVGDGLVTFLLTLKALNYFNTTLAEFRKQNIQEYPQKLVNIKLQNQLNKEELEFINQIAFALSNKRDLDGRYLIRNSGTEPLLRVLVEAKNSDEMDTFLDELLIKINGYLN
;
A
#
# COMPACT_ATOMS: atom_id res chain seq x y z
N LEU A 1 -18.79 -29.67 -11.46
CA LEU A 1 -18.30 -28.30 -11.85
C LEU A 1 -19.26 -27.19 -11.40
N ARG A 2 -20.58 -27.46 -11.22
CA ARG A 2 -21.57 -26.46 -10.78
C ARG A 2 -21.57 -26.16 -9.28
N GLU A 3 -21.22 -27.10 -8.44
CA GLU A 3 -21.23 -26.93 -6.96
C GLU A 3 -19.98 -26.19 -6.41
N ARG A 4 -18.87 -26.12 -7.16
CA ARG A 4 -17.63 -25.48 -6.69
C ARG A 4 -17.54 -23.97 -6.97
N ASN A 5 -18.44 -23.41 -7.79
CA ASN A 5 -18.43 -21.97 -8.11
C ASN A 5 -19.22 -21.10 -7.13
N THR A 6 -19.99 -21.71 -6.21
CA THR A 6 -20.80 -20.99 -5.21
C THR A 6 -19.95 -20.41 -4.08
N ASP A 7 -18.81 -21.01 -3.75
CA ASP A 7 -17.96 -20.57 -2.63
C ASP A 7 -17.17 -19.27 -2.90
N LEU A 8 -16.80 -19.00 -4.15
CA LEU A 8 -16.08 -17.76 -4.50
C LEU A 8 -16.99 -16.53 -4.59
N ARG A 9 -18.30 -16.68 -4.53
CA ARG A 9 -19.30 -15.61 -4.64
C ARG A 9 -19.76 -15.06 -3.29
N LYS A 10 -19.46 -15.75 -2.18
CA LYS A 10 -19.74 -15.29 -0.81
C LYS A 10 -18.44 -14.86 -0.16
N LEU A 11 -18.15 -13.56 -0.21
CA LEU A 11 -17.13 -12.97 0.64
C LEU A 11 -17.70 -12.88 2.06
N GLU A 12 -17.02 -13.47 3.04
CA GLU A 12 -17.30 -13.19 4.44
C GLU A 12 -17.04 -11.72 4.70
N GLU A 13 -18.02 -11.02 5.23
CA GLU A 13 -17.82 -9.65 5.70
C GLU A 13 -16.74 -9.65 6.80
N PRO A 14 -15.92 -8.59 6.88
CA PRO A 14 -15.01 -8.43 8.01
C PRO A 14 -15.80 -8.47 9.32
N SER A 15 -15.22 -9.10 10.33
CA SER A 15 -15.85 -9.25 11.64
C SER A 15 -16.38 -7.90 12.16
N SER A 16 -17.52 -7.90 12.85
CA SER A 16 -18.17 -6.68 13.38
C SER A 16 -17.23 -5.82 14.23
N SER A 17 -16.26 -6.43 14.91
CA SER A 17 -15.23 -5.74 15.72
C SER A 17 -14.32 -4.80 14.91
N LEU A 18 -14.04 -5.08 13.63
CA LEU A 18 -13.22 -4.24 12.76
C LEU A 18 -13.95 -2.97 12.29
N LYS A 19 -15.25 -3.06 12.01
CA LYS A 19 -16.08 -1.89 11.66
C LYS A 19 -16.27 -0.96 12.87
N ASP A 20 -16.40 -1.53 14.06
CA ASP A 20 -16.57 -0.79 15.31
C ASP A 20 -15.32 0.01 15.69
N ASN A 21 -14.13 -0.56 15.51
CA ASN A 21 -12.86 0.11 15.83
C ASN A 21 -12.57 1.31 14.91
N LEU A 22 -12.81 1.21 13.61
CA LEU A 22 -12.62 2.34 12.68
C LEU A 22 -13.61 3.49 12.93
N SER A 23 -14.82 3.21 13.41
CA SER A 23 -15.80 4.24 13.74
C SER A 23 -15.48 5.03 15.02
N LEU A 24 -14.56 4.52 15.84
CA LEU A 24 -14.13 5.16 17.09
C LEU A 24 -12.96 6.14 16.89
N LYS A 25 -12.21 6.02 15.79
CA LYS A 25 -11.04 6.86 15.50
C LYS A 25 -11.47 8.19 14.86
N LYS A 26 -10.93 9.29 15.37
CA LYS A 26 -11.20 10.66 14.87
C LYS A 26 -10.12 11.14 13.91
N HIS A 27 -8.87 10.78 14.17
CA HIS A 27 -7.67 11.26 13.48
C HIS A 27 -6.93 10.16 12.73
N PHE A 28 -6.78 8.96 13.33
CA PHE A 28 -6.09 7.85 12.68
C PHE A 28 -6.95 7.23 11.57
N GLY A 29 -6.38 7.22 10.35
CA GLY A 29 -6.88 6.42 9.23
C GLY A 29 -6.23 5.03 9.20
N THR A 30 -6.30 4.34 8.05
CA THR A 30 -5.65 3.05 7.83
C THR A 30 -4.13 3.16 7.70
N ASP A 31 -3.60 4.37 7.46
CA ASP A 31 -2.17 4.63 7.24
C ASP A 31 -1.73 5.91 7.98
N GLY A 32 -1.90 5.92 9.30
CA GLY A 32 -1.55 7.03 10.17
C GLY A 32 -2.53 8.20 10.13
N ILE A 33 -2.06 9.37 10.52
CA ILE A 33 -2.80 10.63 10.51
C ILE A 33 -2.32 11.47 9.33
N ARG A 34 -3.24 11.92 8.49
CA ARG A 34 -2.93 12.75 7.30
C ARG A 34 -3.77 14.00 7.27
N GLY A 35 -3.22 15.06 6.71
CA GLY A 35 -3.92 16.32 6.52
C GLY A 35 -3.06 17.36 5.80
N ILE A 36 -3.63 18.55 5.62
CA ILE A 36 -2.88 19.72 5.13
C ILE A 36 -2.25 20.38 6.36
N PRO A 37 -0.91 20.54 6.40
CA PRO A 37 -0.22 21.19 7.51
C PRO A 37 -0.78 22.57 7.80
N GLU A 38 -0.92 22.90 9.09
CA GLU A 38 -1.51 24.12 9.64
C GLU A 38 -3.03 24.26 9.46
N GLU A 39 -3.68 23.40 8.65
CA GLU A 39 -5.14 23.40 8.47
C GLU A 39 -5.80 22.23 9.20
N SER A 40 -5.58 21.01 8.74
CA SER A 40 -6.16 19.77 9.28
C SER A 40 -5.13 18.87 9.98
N LEU A 41 -3.83 19.05 9.68
CA LEU A 41 -2.72 18.47 10.43
C LEU A 41 -2.00 19.60 11.16
N THR A 42 -2.42 19.89 12.40
CA THR A 42 -1.94 21.04 13.17
C THR A 42 -0.87 20.66 14.18
N GLU A 43 -0.10 21.67 14.64
CA GLU A 43 0.86 21.50 15.74
C GLU A 43 0.21 20.88 16.97
N GLU A 44 -0.99 21.32 17.33
CA GLU A 44 -1.72 20.80 18.49
C GLU A 44 -1.97 19.29 18.35
N ILE A 45 -2.48 18.84 17.18
CA ILE A 45 -2.76 17.43 16.93
C ILE A 45 -1.46 16.63 17.02
N VAL A 46 -0.41 17.02 16.28
CA VAL A 46 0.84 16.26 16.20
C VAL A 46 1.56 16.20 17.55
N SER A 47 1.62 17.34 18.29
CA SER A 47 2.27 17.37 19.60
C SER A 47 1.48 16.57 20.65
N LYS A 48 0.12 16.61 20.61
CA LYS A 48 -0.70 15.79 21.51
C LYS A 48 -0.59 14.30 21.20
N VAL A 49 -0.51 13.91 19.93
CA VAL A 49 -0.22 12.51 19.54
C VAL A 49 1.11 12.09 20.14
N SER A 50 2.17 12.87 19.95
CA SER A 50 3.52 12.58 20.47
C SER A 50 3.52 12.43 22.00
N ALA A 51 2.88 13.36 22.73
CA ALA A 51 2.78 13.30 24.19
C ALA A 51 1.97 12.06 24.65
N SER A 52 0.90 11.71 23.91
CA SER A 52 0.09 10.52 24.20
C SER A 52 0.87 9.24 23.96
N VAL A 53 1.67 9.18 22.88
CA VAL A 53 2.60 8.08 22.59
C VAL A 53 3.60 7.91 23.71
N GLU A 54 4.24 8.99 24.20
CA GLU A 54 5.17 8.91 25.31
C GLU A 54 4.52 8.35 26.57
N LYS A 55 3.30 8.81 26.89
CA LYS A 55 2.57 8.36 28.08
C LYS A 55 2.19 6.88 28.02
N ILE A 56 1.79 6.38 26.83
CA ILE A 56 1.26 5.02 26.64
C ILE A 56 2.40 4.02 26.40
N LEU A 57 3.29 4.33 25.43
CA LEU A 57 4.33 3.40 24.95
C LEU A 57 5.67 3.59 25.67
N LYS A 58 5.91 4.78 26.25
CA LYS A 58 7.13 5.12 27.02
C LYS A 58 8.43 4.87 26.26
N PRO A 59 8.54 5.28 24.98
CA PRO A 59 9.77 5.11 24.22
C PRO A 59 10.90 5.94 24.85
N LYS A 60 12.14 5.44 24.77
CA LYS A 60 13.34 6.18 25.13
C LYS A 60 14.10 6.65 23.89
N SER A 61 13.96 5.92 22.80
CA SER A 61 14.62 6.20 21.53
C SER A 61 13.65 6.04 20.36
N ILE A 62 13.62 7.05 19.49
CA ILE A 62 12.73 7.12 18.32
C ILE A 62 13.57 7.32 17.07
N ALA A 63 13.34 6.46 16.05
CA ALA A 63 13.81 6.68 14.69
C ALA A 63 12.80 7.56 13.94
N LEU A 64 13.24 8.64 13.32
CA LEU A 64 12.46 9.52 12.48
C LEU A 64 12.96 9.49 11.05
N ILE A 65 12.08 9.29 10.07
CA ILE A 65 12.37 9.45 8.64
C ILE A 65 11.30 10.30 7.98
N THR A 66 11.62 10.84 6.80
CA THR A 66 10.73 11.73 6.06
C THR A 66 10.66 11.33 4.57
N ASP A 67 9.64 11.77 3.87
CA ASP A 67 9.67 11.92 2.43
C ASP A 67 10.26 13.29 2.03
N THR A 68 10.06 13.70 0.80
CA THR A 68 10.70 14.91 0.23
C THR A 68 9.90 16.20 0.40
N ARG A 69 8.76 16.19 1.09
CA ARG A 69 7.87 17.37 1.26
C ARG A 69 8.54 18.45 2.08
N SER A 70 8.41 19.70 1.68
CA SER A 70 8.94 20.88 2.42
C SER A 70 8.36 21.00 3.84
N SER A 71 7.12 20.52 4.06
CA SER A 71 6.48 20.54 5.37
C SER A 71 7.01 19.50 6.37
N CYS A 72 7.90 18.60 5.98
CA CYS A 72 8.46 17.60 6.89
C CYS A 72 9.21 18.22 8.07
N GLU A 73 9.94 19.30 7.84
CA GLU A 73 10.73 19.98 8.88
C GLU A 73 9.84 20.56 9.99
N ILE A 74 8.76 21.25 9.63
CA ILE A 74 7.83 21.81 10.62
C ILE A 74 7.10 20.73 11.40
N ILE A 75 6.70 19.62 10.74
CA ILE A 75 6.04 18.48 11.40
C ILE A 75 7.02 17.78 12.35
N ALA A 76 8.27 17.60 11.97
CA ALA A 76 9.31 17.06 12.86
C ALA A 76 9.44 17.89 14.13
N LYS A 77 9.42 19.23 13.99
CA LYS A 77 9.40 20.13 15.15
C LYS A 77 8.18 19.94 16.03
N TRP A 78 6.98 19.81 15.45
CA TRP A 78 5.76 19.54 16.20
C TRP A 78 5.81 18.21 16.95
N ILE A 79 6.39 17.17 16.33
CA ILE A 79 6.66 15.87 16.97
C ILE A 79 7.56 16.08 18.20
N SER A 80 8.68 16.77 18.04
CA SER A 80 9.62 16.98 19.15
C SER A 80 8.99 17.82 20.28
N ASN A 81 8.10 18.77 19.97
CA ASN A 81 7.39 19.55 20.96
C ASN A 81 6.46 18.70 21.86
N GLY A 82 5.99 17.57 21.37
CA GLY A 82 5.13 16.66 22.13
C GLY A 82 5.89 15.67 23.02
N PHE A 83 7.13 15.32 22.70
CA PHE A 83 7.96 14.44 23.53
C PHE A 83 8.76 15.22 24.58
N SER A 84 8.93 14.62 25.76
CA SER A 84 9.77 15.20 26.81
C SER A 84 11.26 15.08 26.48
N SER A 85 12.10 15.87 27.14
CA SER A 85 13.57 15.84 26.98
C SER A 85 14.22 14.51 27.42
N GLU A 86 13.46 13.56 27.91
CA GLU A 86 13.93 12.20 28.24
C GLU A 86 13.89 11.25 27.05
N VAL A 87 13.23 11.63 25.95
CA VAL A 87 13.09 10.86 24.72
C VAL A 87 14.13 11.34 23.71
N HIS A 88 14.95 10.44 23.19
CA HIS A 88 15.92 10.73 22.14
C HIS A 88 15.29 10.51 20.77
N ILE A 89 15.30 11.53 19.91
CA ILE A 89 14.78 11.45 18.54
C ILE A 89 15.96 11.60 17.56
N LEU A 90 16.21 10.53 16.79
CA LEU A 90 17.20 10.56 15.72
C LEU A 90 16.51 10.64 14.37
N ASN A 91 16.78 11.71 13.65
CA ASN A 91 16.31 11.95 12.29
C ASN A 91 17.31 11.39 11.28
N TYR A 92 16.86 10.43 10.50
CA TYR A 92 17.66 9.79 9.44
C TYR A 92 17.42 10.41 8.06
N GLY A 93 16.62 11.47 8.00
CA GLY A 93 16.34 12.23 6.79
C GLY A 93 15.40 11.51 5.82
N ILE A 94 15.59 11.78 4.54
CA ILE A 94 14.73 11.27 3.47
C ILE A 94 15.08 9.81 3.18
N LEU A 95 14.14 8.90 3.53
CA LEU A 95 14.27 7.46 3.31
C LEU A 95 12.90 6.83 2.97
N PRO A 96 12.88 5.75 2.15
CA PRO A 96 11.70 4.93 1.94
C PRO A 96 11.10 4.39 3.24
N SER A 97 9.77 4.31 3.31
CA SER A 97 9.05 3.80 4.49
C SER A 97 9.51 2.40 4.90
N GLY A 98 9.84 1.54 3.94
CA GLY A 98 10.35 0.19 4.17
C GLY A 98 11.71 0.13 4.87
N SER A 99 12.45 1.25 4.97
CA SER A 99 13.69 1.32 5.73
C SER A 99 13.47 1.27 7.25
N MET A 100 12.30 1.68 7.73
CA MET A 100 12.03 1.84 9.17
C MET A 100 12.26 0.56 9.98
N PRO A 101 11.78 -0.63 9.59
CA PRO A 101 12.05 -1.86 10.34
C PRO A 101 13.55 -2.17 10.48
N ILE A 102 14.35 -1.81 9.48
CA ILE A 102 15.80 -2.01 9.48
C ILE A 102 16.46 -1.08 10.50
N LEU A 103 16.08 0.20 10.49
CA LEU A 103 16.60 1.18 11.44
C LEU A 103 16.25 0.81 12.88
N LEU A 104 15.03 0.35 13.13
CA LEU A 104 14.58 -0.08 14.46
C LEU A 104 15.40 -1.24 14.98
N ASN A 105 15.68 -2.23 14.12
CA ASN A 105 16.45 -3.41 14.51
C ASN A 105 17.94 -3.11 14.64
N GLU A 106 18.56 -2.56 13.59
CA GLU A 106 20.02 -2.39 13.52
C GLU A 106 20.55 -1.31 14.46
N LEU A 107 19.74 -0.26 14.71
CA LEU A 107 20.11 0.88 15.55
C LEU A 107 19.41 0.89 16.92
N SER A 108 18.62 -0.16 17.22
CA SER A 108 18.01 -0.42 18.52
C SER A 108 17.08 0.70 19.02
N HIS A 109 16.15 1.13 18.20
CA HIS A 109 15.10 2.09 18.60
C HIS A 109 13.87 1.39 19.17
N ASP A 110 13.15 2.08 20.05
CA ASP A 110 11.93 1.56 20.68
C ASP A 110 10.72 1.68 19.77
N MET A 111 10.71 2.68 18.85
CA MET A 111 9.68 2.90 17.85
C MET A 111 10.17 3.78 16.70
N GLY A 112 9.38 3.81 15.63
CA GLY A 112 9.62 4.67 14.48
C GLY A 112 8.49 5.67 14.24
N ILE A 113 8.84 6.83 13.67
CA ILE A 113 7.89 7.80 13.13
C ILE A 113 8.29 8.10 11.69
N ILE A 114 7.33 8.01 10.77
CA ILE A 114 7.51 8.34 9.37
C ILE A 114 6.67 9.58 9.07
N ILE A 115 7.30 10.63 8.57
CA ILE A 115 6.60 11.84 8.11
C ILE A 115 6.40 11.73 6.61
N SER A 116 5.19 11.38 6.21
CA SER A 116 4.78 11.25 4.80
C SER A 116 3.26 11.18 4.67
N ALA A 117 2.75 11.59 3.51
CA ALA A 117 1.39 11.30 3.06
C ALA A 117 1.38 10.38 1.84
N SER A 118 2.45 9.56 1.62
CA SER A 118 2.56 8.58 0.54
C SER A 118 2.23 9.21 -0.84
N HIS A 119 1.22 8.71 -1.51
CA HIS A 119 0.82 9.12 -2.86
C HIS A 119 -0.01 10.42 -2.95
N ASN A 120 -0.32 11.07 -1.83
CA ASN A 120 -1.06 12.32 -1.83
C ASN A 120 -0.24 13.45 -2.50
N PRO A 121 -0.90 14.50 -3.05
CA PRO A 121 -0.24 15.72 -3.52
C PRO A 121 0.64 16.39 -2.47
N SER A 122 1.52 17.30 -2.91
CA SER A 122 2.56 17.91 -2.07
C SER A 122 2.04 18.74 -0.90
N GLU A 123 0.86 19.32 -1.03
CA GLU A 123 0.20 20.08 0.04
C GLU A 123 -0.25 19.24 1.24
N TYR A 124 -0.41 17.93 1.08
CA TYR A 124 -0.70 17.01 2.19
C TYR A 124 0.58 16.55 2.86
N ASN A 125 0.49 16.19 4.13
CA ASN A 125 1.51 15.44 4.84
C ASN A 125 0.85 14.55 5.90
N GLY A 126 1.64 13.77 6.64
CA GLY A 126 1.10 12.89 7.67
C GLY A 126 2.18 12.33 8.58
N ILE A 127 1.74 11.62 9.60
CA ILE A 127 2.60 10.87 10.51
C ILE A 127 2.12 9.43 10.60
N LYS A 128 3.05 8.48 10.46
CA LYS A 128 2.83 7.06 10.66
C LYS A 128 3.63 6.62 11.88
N LEU A 129 3.00 5.87 12.80
CA LEU A 129 3.62 5.35 14.00
C LEU A 129 3.94 3.87 13.82
N ILE A 130 5.20 3.51 14.03
CA ILE A 130 5.72 2.16 13.81
C ILE A 130 6.22 1.59 15.13
N ASP A 131 5.79 0.39 15.48
CA ASP A 131 6.23 -0.30 16.69
C ASP A 131 7.68 -0.79 16.58
N LYS A 132 8.24 -1.24 17.68
CA LYS A 132 9.63 -1.75 17.72
C LYS A 132 9.91 -2.96 16.81
N ASN A 133 8.85 -3.64 16.32
CA ASN A 133 8.98 -4.78 15.42
C ASN A 133 8.89 -4.35 13.95
N GLY A 134 8.78 -3.05 13.69
CA GLY A 134 8.65 -2.50 12.34
C GLY A 134 7.24 -2.52 11.76
N SER A 135 6.23 -2.82 12.58
CA SER A 135 4.82 -2.88 12.15
C SER A 135 4.07 -1.61 12.57
N LYS A 136 2.98 -1.30 11.87
CA LYS A 136 2.04 -0.25 12.30
C LYS A 136 1.44 -0.61 13.67
N LEU A 137 1.07 0.42 14.45
CA LEU A 137 0.43 0.20 15.74
C LEU A 137 -0.91 -0.53 15.59
N ALA A 138 -1.27 -1.35 16.57
CA ALA A 138 -2.58 -1.98 16.67
C ALA A 138 -3.70 -0.94 16.85
N ASP A 139 -4.92 -1.23 16.37
CA ASP A 139 -6.06 -0.29 16.44
C ASP A 139 -6.39 0.12 17.89
N GLU A 140 -6.27 -0.79 18.83
CA GLU A 140 -6.51 -0.53 20.25
C GLU A 140 -5.50 0.48 20.82
N VAL A 141 -4.26 0.46 20.34
CA VAL A 141 -3.21 1.40 20.75
C VAL A 141 -3.49 2.79 20.15
N GLU A 142 -3.86 2.84 18.86
CA GLU A 142 -4.23 4.10 18.20
C GLU A 142 -5.46 4.76 18.85
N ILE A 143 -6.49 3.98 19.21
CA ILE A 143 -7.67 4.46 19.95
C ILE A 143 -7.24 5.01 21.32
N SER A 144 -6.39 4.29 22.07
CA SER A 144 -5.90 4.74 23.37
C SER A 144 -5.07 6.04 23.26
N ILE A 145 -4.33 6.23 22.18
CA ILE A 145 -3.62 7.48 21.89
C ILE A 145 -4.64 8.61 21.70
N GLU A 146 -5.66 8.43 20.86
CA GLU A 146 -6.69 9.46 20.64
C GLU A 146 -7.46 9.84 21.90
N GLU A 147 -7.87 8.87 22.71
CA GLU A 147 -8.52 9.12 24.00
C GLU A 147 -7.62 9.91 24.97
N THR A 148 -6.31 9.65 24.92
CA THR A 148 -5.34 10.35 25.74
C THR A 148 -5.14 11.80 25.28
N MET A 149 -5.22 12.08 23.96
CA MET A 149 -5.06 13.43 23.41
C MET A 149 -6.02 14.47 24.00
N ASP A 150 -7.23 14.06 24.39
CA ASP A 150 -8.24 14.97 24.92
C ASP A 150 -7.82 15.55 26.30
N THR A 151 -6.95 14.88 27.04
CA THR A 151 -6.58 15.24 28.44
C THR A 151 -5.09 15.46 28.65
N ILE A 152 -4.23 15.14 27.68
CA ILE A 152 -2.79 15.23 27.83
C ILE A 152 -2.30 16.67 27.77
N GLY A 153 -1.41 17.04 28.68
CA GLY A 153 -0.63 18.27 28.60
C GLY A 153 0.69 18.04 27.87
N LEU A 154 1.19 19.10 27.23
CA LEU A 154 2.50 19.05 26.59
C LEU A 154 3.62 19.14 27.67
N PRO A 155 4.81 18.56 27.40
CA PRO A 155 5.92 18.59 28.34
C PRO A 155 6.43 20.02 28.55
N SER A 156 6.90 20.32 29.77
CA SER A 156 7.52 21.62 30.08
C SER A 156 8.85 21.86 29.42
N LYS A 157 9.54 20.77 29.03
CA LYS A 157 10.79 20.78 28.28
C LYS A 157 10.72 19.70 27.22
N SER A 158 10.76 20.13 25.96
CA SER A 158 10.63 19.26 24.80
C SER A 158 11.93 18.50 24.47
N SER A 159 11.78 17.42 23.76
CA SER A 159 12.89 16.69 23.14
C SER A 159 13.60 17.56 22.10
N GLN A 160 14.80 17.13 21.75
CA GLN A 160 15.55 17.69 20.60
C GLN A 160 15.71 16.61 19.55
N ILE A 161 15.75 17.01 18.29
CA ILE A 161 16.01 16.12 17.16
C ILE A 161 17.50 16.20 16.85
N GLU A 162 18.13 15.04 16.73
CA GLU A 162 19.53 14.90 16.31
C GLU A 162 19.55 14.24 14.92
N ASP A 163 20.27 14.85 13.98
CA ASP A 163 20.42 14.29 12.63
C ASP A 163 21.50 13.20 12.59
N SER A 164 21.23 12.15 11.81
CA SER A 164 22.16 11.03 11.63
C SER A 164 22.14 10.53 10.18
N HIS A 165 23.32 10.30 9.62
CA HIS A 165 23.46 9.76 8.25
C HIS A 165 23.47 8.23 8.21
N LEU A 166 23.50 7.55 9.37
CA LEU A 166 23.59 6.09 9.44
C LEU A 166 22.41 5.38 8.79
N GLY A 167 21.22 6.00 8.79
CA GLY A 167 20.01 5.36 8.26
C GLY A 167 20.11 5.01 6.77
N TYR A 168 20.69 5.92 5.97
CA TYR A 168 20.90 5.67 4.56
C TYR A 168 21.84 4.49 4.31
N GLU A 169 22.93 4.42 5.04
CA GLU A 169 23.92 3.35 4.91
C GLU A 169 23.32 2.00 5.31
N GLN A 170 22.57 1.94 6.42
CA GLN A 170 21.93 0.71 6.86
C GLN A 170 20.93 0.18 5.85
N TYR A 171 20.07 1.04 5.31
CA TYR A 171 19.10 0.64 4.31
C TYR A 171 19.75 0.22 2.98
N LYS A 172 20.76 0.97 2.52
CA LYS A 172 21.52 0.62 1.32
C LYS A 172 22.21 -0.74 1.48
N ASN A 173 22.91 -0.98 2.60
CA ASN A 173 23.57 -2.24 2.90
C ASN A 173 22.56 -3.42 2.91
N PHE A 174 21.36 -3.19 3.44
CA PHE A 174 20.32 -4.21 3.40
C PHE A 174 19.91 -4.52 1.94
N LEU A 175 19.63 -3.50 1.13
CA LEU A 175 19.29 -3.71 -0.28
C LEU A 175 20.41 -4.41 -1.04
N ASP A 176 21.67 -4.01 -0.85
CA ASP A 176 22.83 -4.65 -1.46
C ASP A 176 22.95 -6.13 -1.04
N SER A 177 22.58 -6.46 0.20
CA SER A 177 22.65 -7.84 0.70
C SER A 177 21.65 -8.80 0.06
N ILE A 178 20.55 -8.28 -0.48
CA ILE A 178 19.51 -9.06 -1.16
C ILE A 178 19.55 -8.91 -2.69
N ASN A 179 20.41 -8.00 -3.19
CA ASN A 179 20.52 -7.69 -4.60
C ASN A 179 21.50 -8.67 -5.28
N ASP A 180 20.96 -9.55 -6.10
CA ASP A 180 21.72 -10.43 -7.00
C ASP A 180 21.25 -10.24 -8.46
N VAL A 181 20.66 -9.08 -8.77
CA VAL A 181 20.12 -8.74 -10.09
C VAL A 181 21.23 -8.22 -10.98
N ASP A 182 21.36 -8.78 -12.19
CA ASP A 182 22.15 -8.20 -13.26
C ASP A 182 21.31 -7.16 -14.03
N PHE A 183 21.44 -5.90 -13.64
CA PHE A 183 20.66 -4.81 -14.24
C PHE A 183 20.98 -4.58 -15.73
N LEU A 184 22.12 -5.06 -16.24
CA LEU A 184 22.47 -4.93 -17.67
C LEU A 184 21.50 -5.68 -18.59
N GLN A 185 20.76 -6.64 -18.06
CA GLN A 185 19.76 -7.39 -18.82
C GLN A 185 18.46 -6.61 -19.02
N PHE A 186 18.28 -5.46 -18.34
CA PHE A 186 17.06 -4.68 -18.36
C PHE A 186 17.27 -3.29 -18.96
N ASN A 187 16.32 -2.85 -19.77
CA ASN A 187 16.27 -1.48 -20.29
C ASN A 187 15.23 -0.69 -19.51
N LEU A 188 15.67 0.06 -18.50
CA LEU A 188 14.80 0.62 -17.46
C LEU A 188 14.48 2.10 -17.67
N VAL A 189 13.23 2.46 -17.40
CA VAL A 189 12.80 3.84 -17.13
C VAL A 189 12.20 3.88 -15.73
N ILE A 190 12.77 4.66 -14.83
CA ILE A 190 12.42 4.68 -13.41
C ILE A 190 11.84 6.04 -13.03
N ASP A 191 10.62 6.01 -12.51
CA ASP A 191 9.89 7.13 -11.92
C ASP A 191 9.93 7.01 -10.39
N SER A 192 10.67 7.90 -9.74
CA SER A 192 10.76 7.93 -8.27
C SER A 192 9.76 8.90 -7.61
N ALA A 193 8.77 9.40 -8.35
CA ALA A 193 7.73 10.31 -7.87
C ALA A 193 8.26 11.61 -7.23
N ASN A 194 9.53 11.99 -7.47
CA ASN A 194 10.26 12.98 -6.66
C ASN A 194 10.16 12.67 -5.15
N GLY A 195 9.98 11.42 -4.79
CA GLY A 195 9.76 10.92 -3.43
C GLY A 195 11.01 10.35 -2.79
N SER A 196 10.84 9.64 -1.70
CA SER A 196 11.92 9.15 -0.84
C SER A 196 12.87 8.16 -1.49
N ALA A 197 12.45 7.47 -2.57
CA ALA A 197 13.30 6.54 -3.32
C ALA A 197 14.36 7.22 -4.18
N TYR A 198 14.25 8.53 -4.47
CA TYR A 198 15.00 9.25 -5.51
C TYR A 198 16.51 9.02 -5.50
N LYS A 199 17.10 8.99 -4.30
CA LYS A 199 18.54 8.81 -4.15
C LYS A 199 18.93 7.34 -4.15
N VAL A 200 18.27 6.54 -3.32
CA VAL A 200 18.66 5.14 -3.09
C VAL A 200 18.47 4.28 -4.34
N ILE A 201 17.40 4.49 -5.11
CA ILE A 201 17.18 3.74 -6.35
C ILE A 201 18.22 4.11 -7.42
N LYS A 202 18.62 5.38 -7.45
CA LYS A 202 19.66 5.84 -8.36
C LYS A 202 21.00 5.20 -8.04
N ASP A 203 21.40 5.24 -6.77
CA ASP A 203 22.66 4.65 -6.30
C ASP A 203 22.66 3.11 -6.44
N LEU A 204 21.49 2.45 -6.32
CA LEU A 204 21.36 1.01 -6.49
C LEU A 204 21.56 0.55 -7.94
N VAL A 205 21.08 1.34 -8.91
CA VAL A 205 21.02 0.93 -10.31
C VAL A 205 22.17 1.49 -11.15
N LEU A 206 22.59 2.74 -10.96
CA LEU A 206 23.56 3.41 -11.82
C LEU A 206 24.95 2.80 -11.78
N ASP A 207 25.37 2.24 -10.68
CA ASP A 207 26.65 1.56 -10.55
C ASP A 207 26.79 0.38 -11.50
N GLN A 208 25.64 -0.21 -11.89
CA GLN A 208 25.58 -1.39 -12.75
C GLN A 208 24.97 -1.13 -14.14
N ASN A 209 24.10 -0.11 -14.29
CA ASN A 209 23.41 0.18 -15.55
C ASN A 209 23.30 1.67 -15.83
N ALA A 210 24.32 2.22 -16.46
CA ALA A 210 24.38 3.64 -16.84
C ALA A 210 23.35 4.05 -17.93
N THR A 211 22.65 3.12 -18.57
CA THR A 211 21.65 3.41 -19.61
C THR A 211 20.24 3.61 -19.07
N THR A 212 20.02 3.40 -17.77
CA THR A 212 18.74 3.64 -17.11
C THR A 212 18.34 5.10 -17.20
N THR A 213 17.10 5.34 -17.60
CA THR A 213 16.51 6.68 -17.61
C THR A 213 15.73 6.92 -16.31
N PHE A 214 16.02 8.03 -15.62
CA PHE A 214 15.27 8.45 -14.44
C PHE A 214 14.39 9.64 -14.79
N ILE A 215 13.15 9.62 -14.30
CA ILE A 215 12.19 10.72 -14.34
C ILE A 215 11.64 10.99 -12.94
N ALA A 216 11.14 12.21 -12.70
CA ALA A 216 10.67 12.64 -11.40
C ALA A 216 11.65 12.24 -10.27
N ASN A 217 12.94 12.56 -10.47
CA ASN A 217 14.04 12.17 -9.57
C ASN A 217 14.86 13.37 -9.07
N GLU A 218 14.25 14.57 -9.09
CA GLU A 218 14.83 15.83 -8.63
C GLU A 218 13.83 16.54 -7.70
N PRO A 219 13.70 16.06 -6.45
CA PRO A 219 12.75 16.63 -5.50
C PRO A 219 13.13 18.08 -5.13
N ASN A 220 12.12 18.94 -5.05
CA ASN A 220 12.28 20.35 -4.65
C ASN A 220 11.44 20.75 -3.43
N GLY A 221 10.77 19.79 -2.80
CA GLY A 221 9.88 19.99 -1.64
C GLY A 221 8.41 20.15 -1.98
N GLU A 222 8.08 20.49 -3.25
CA GLU A 222 6.72 20.78 -3.68
C GLU A 222 6.25 19.92 -4.86
N ASN A 223 7.15 19.16 -5.48
CA ASN A 223 6.87 18.37 -6.69
C ASN A 223 6.72 16.87 -6.47
N ILE A 224 6.58 16.40 -5.23
CA ILE A 224 6.32 14.97 -4.94
C ILE A 224 4.99 14.53 -5.55
N ASN A 225 4.98 13.39 -6.24
CA ASN A 225 3.82 12.83 -6.96
C ASN A 225 3.22 13.74 -8.06
N GLU A 226 3.86 14.86 -8.41
CA GLU A 226 3.34 15.77 -9.41
C GLU A 226 3.48 15.15 -10.80
N HIS A 227 2.34 14.78 -11.39
CA HIS A 227 2.27 14.09 -12.69
C HIS A 227 3.14 12.84 -12.81
N SER A 228 3.42 12.18 -11.70
CA SER A 228 4.36 11.06 -11.57
C SER A 228 3.93 10.06 -10.49
N GLY A 229 4.69 8.99 -10.37
CA GLY A 229 4.54 7.97 -9.33
C GLY A 229 3.48 6.91 -9.60
N ALA A 230 3.39 5.95 -8.67
CA ALA A 230 2.61 4.73 -8.80
C ALA A 230 1.10 4.94 -9.05
N THR A 231 0.55 6.10 -8.72
CA THR A 231 -0.85 6.45 -8.98
C THR A 231 -1.06 7.20 -10.28
N ASN A 232 -0.01 7.66 -10.96
CA ASN A 232 -0.07 8.40 -12.21
C ASN A 232 1.09 8.06 -13.15
N THR A 233 1.01 6.93 -13.79
CA THR A 233 2.06 6.38 -14.66
C THR A 233 2.09 6.96 -16.07
N LYS A 234 1.24 7.95 -16.40
CA LYS A 234 1.12 8.50 -17.77
C LYS A 234 2.44 9.08 -18.29
N ASN A 235 3.15 9.85 -17.46
CA ASN A 235 4.42 10.46 -17.84
C ASN A 235 5.49 9.38 -18.08
N LEU A 236 5.53 8.35 -17.23
CA LEU A 236 6.39 7.20 -17.39
C LEU A 236 6.15 6.49 -18.74
N ILE A 237 4.88 6.14 -19.03
CA ILE A 237 4.48 5.48 -20.29
C ILE A 237 4.88 6.32 -21.51
N ASN A 238 4.68 7.64 -21.47
CA ASN A 238 5.02 8.55 -22.55
C ASN A 238 6.53 8.67 -22.77
N THR A 239 7.34 8.53 -21.72
CA THR A 239 8.80 8.59 -21.79
C THR A 239 9.42 7.30 -22.28
N MET A 240 8.77 6.16 -22.01
CA MET A 240 9.26 4.85 -22.41
C MET A 240 9.32 4.70 -23.95
N LYS A 241 10.39 4.07 -24.40
CA LYS A 241 10.53 3.52 -25.77
C LYS A 241 10.02 2.08 -25.80
N ASP A 242 9.82 1.55 -27.00
CA ASP A 242 9.37 0.17 -27.16
C ASP A 242 10.43 -0.82 -26.59
N GLY A 243 9.97 -1.82 -25.89
CA GLY A 243 10.82 -2.83 -25.26
C GLY A 243 11.49 -2.40 -23.96
N GLN A 244 11.18 -1.22 -23.42
CA GLN A 244 11.65 -0.80 -22.10
C GLN A 244 10.68 -1.28 -21.02
N LEU A 245 11.23 -1.50 -19.82
CA LEU A 245 10.50 -1.80 -18.62
C LEU A 245 10.39 -0.52 -17.76
N GLY A 246 9.16 -0.11 -17.44
CA GLY A 246 8.89 1.05 -16.61
C GLY A 246 8.71 0.65 -15.14
N ILE A 247 9.27 1.46 -14.25
CA ILE A 247 9.26 1.27 -12.79
C ILE A 247 8.72 2.54 -12.17
N SER A 248 7.70 2.44 -11.32
CA SER A 248 7.10 3.60 -10.69
C SER A 248 6.87 3.36 -9.19
N PHE A 249 7.50 4.18 -8.37
CA PHE A 249 7.29 4.22 -6.92
C PHE A 249 6.27 5.31 -6.56
N ASP A 250 5.72 5.28 -5.36
CA ASP A 250 5.01 6.41 -4.80
C ASP A 250 5.90 7.26 -3.87
N GLY A 251 5.34 8.30 -3.27
CA GLY A 251 6.14 9.31 -2.55
C GLY A 251 6.99 8.79 -1.41
N ASP A 252 6.56 7.80 -0.66
CA ASP A 252 7.32 7.15 0.41
C ASP A 252 7.82 5.75 0.05
N ALA A 253 7.65 5.38 -1.22
CA ALA A 253 8.19 4.18 -1.85
C ALA A 253 7.79 2.86 -1.18
N ASP A 254 6.63 2.81 -0.53
CA ASP A 254 6.04 1.58 -0.02
C ASP A 254 5.29 0.78 -1.09
N ARG A 255 5.11 1.37 -2.30
CA ARG A 255 4.46 0.77 -3.48
C ARG A 255 5.37 0.71 -4.68
N LEU A 256 5.09 -0.32 -5.51
CA LEU A 256 5.66 -0.48 -6.84
C LEU A 256 4.56 -0.78 -7.85
N ILE A 257 4.51 0.01 -8.91
CA ILE A 257 3.78 -0.30 -10.15
C ILE A 257 4.80 -0.41 -11.28
N MET A 258 4.60 -1.36 -12.16
CA MET A 258 5.47 -1.53 -13.32
C MET A 258 4.69 -1.31 -14.62
N ILE A 259 5.42 -0.95 -15.66
CA ILE A 259 4.90 -0.85 -17.02
C ILE A 259 5.67 -1.86 -17.84
N ASP A 260 4.97 -2.78 -18.48
CA ASP A 260 5.58 -3.83 -19.26
C ASP A 260 6.17 -3.32 -20.59
N GLU A 261 6.88 -4.17 -21.30
CA GLU A 261 7.57 -3.86 -22.55
C GLU A 261 6.62 -3.47 -23.70
N ASN A 262 5.31 -3.70 -23.53
CA ASN A 262 4.23 -3.27 -24.43
C ASN A 262 3.57 -1.96 -23.96
N LYS A 263 4.11 -1.31 -22.93
CA LYS A 263 3.57 -0.09 -22.30
C LYS A 263 2.22 -0.28 -21.60
N GLU A 264 1.93 -1.49 -21.17
CA GLU A 264 0.75 -1.82 -20.40
C GLU A 264 1.07 -1.84 -18.90
N VAL A 265 0.14 -1.36 -18.09
CA VAL A 265 0.32 -1.31 -16.63
C VAL A 265 0.30 -2.72 -16.05
N ALA A 266 1.37 -3.10 -15.37
CA ALA A 266 1.45 -4.29 -14.52
C ALA A 266 1.30 -3.83 -13.05
N ASN A 267 0.08 -3.93 -12.54
CA ASN A 267 -0.27 -3.54 -11.18
C ASN A 267 0.21 -4.58 -10.15
N GLY A 268 -0.10 -4.35 -8.86
CA GLY A 268 0.31 -5.25 -7.79
C GLY A 268 -0.16 -6.68 -7.97
N ASP A 269 -1.33 -6.93 -8.55
CA ASP A 269 -1.83 -8.29 -8.80
C ASP A 269 -0.92 -9.05 -9.79
N VAL A 270 -0.45 -8.37 -10.86
CA VAL A 270 0.48 -8.97 -11.83
C VAL A 270 1.83 -9.28 -11.17
N ILE A 271 2.33 -8.34 -10.38
CA ILE A 271 3.61 -8.49 -9.68
C ILE A 271 3.51 -9.63 -8.65
N ILE A 272 2.46 -9.66 -7.83
CA ILE A 272 2.22 -10.73 -6.84
C ILE A 272 2.12 -12.09 -7.53
N ALA A 273 1.45 -12.19 -8.68
CA ALA A 273 1.35 -13.44 -9.41
C ALA A 273 2.72 -13.92 -9.93
N LEU A 274 3.56 -13.03 -10.46
CA LEU A 274 4.91 -13.38 -10.89
C LEU A 274 5.74 -13.88 -9.70
N LEU A 275 5.69 -13.16 -8.59
CA LEU A 275 6.44 -13.49 -7.38
C LEU A 275 5.95 -14.77 -6.71
N ALA A 276 4.63 -15.02 -6.69
CA ALA A 276 4.08 -16.29 -6.20
C ALA A 276 4.58 -17.49 -7.02
N ASN A 277 4.61 -17.37 -8.36
CA ASN A 277 5.17 -18.40 -9.22
C ASN A 277 6.66 -18.62 -8.94
N TYR A 278 7.44 -17.53 -8.84
CA TYR A 278 8.88 -17.60 -8.56
C TYR A 278 9.17 -18.26 -7.20
N LEU A 279 8.50 -17.82 -6.15
CA LEU A 279 8.67 -18.37 -4.81
C LEU A 279 8.23 -19.84 -4.72
N SER A 280 7.19 -20.23 -5.47
CA SER A 280 6.74 -21.63 -5.53
C SER A 280 7.76 -22.51 -6.23
N GLU A 281 8.27 -22.11 -7.41
CA GLU A 281 9.28 -22.87 -8.16
C GLU A 281 10.61 -23.01 -7.39
N THR A 282 10.94 -22.02 -6.58
CA THR A 282 12.15 -22.02 -5.74
C THR A 282 11.92 -22.62 -4.35
N ASN A 283 10.75 -23.21 -4.08
CA ASN A 283 10.35 -23.78 -2.78
C ASN A 283 10.43 -22.80 -1.60
N GLN A 284 10.12 -21.52 -1.87
CA GLN A 284 10.13 -20.45 -0.88
C GLN A 284 8.71 -19.93 -0.55
N LEU A 285 7.66 -20.40 -1.23
CA LEU A 285 6.27 -20.07 -0.94
C LEU A 285 5.68 -21.06 0.05
N GLU A 286 5.75 -20.74 1.33
CA GLU A 286 5.27 -21.59 2.40
C GLU A 286 3.75 -21.82 2.28
N ASN A 287 3.33 -23.09 2.48
CA ASN A 287 1.92 -23.51 2.35
C ASN A 287 1.23 -23.11 1.04
N GLN A 288 1.99 -22.75 0.00
CA GLN A 288 1.48 -22.19 -1.26
C GLN A 288 0.50 -21.04 -1.02
N SER A 289 0.69 -20.28 0.08
CA SER A 289 -0.24 -19.24 0.53
C SER A 289 0.18 -17.85 0.05
N VAL A 290 -0.78 -17.11 -0.49
CA VAL A 290 -0.65 -15.70 -0.88
C VAL A 290 -1.79 -14.92 -0.22
N VAL A 291 -1.46 -13.78 0.39
CA VAL A 291 -2.48 -12.90 0.98
C VAL A 291 -2.72 -11.71 0.06
N SER A 292 -4.00 -11.40 -0.20
CA SER A 292 -4.36 -10.21 -0.98
C SER A 292 -5.67 -9.61 -0.47
N THR A 293 -6.07 -8.48 -1.04
CA THR A 293 -7.32 -7.84 -0.61
C THR A 293 -8.51 -8.24 -1.49
N VAL A 294 -9.71 -8.01 -0.98
CA VAL A 294 -10.95 -8.19 -1.75
C VAL A 294 -10.99 -7.37 -3.05
N MET A 295 -10.13 -6.36 -3.19
CA MET A 295 -10.06 -5.50 -4.38
C MET A 295 -9.19 -6.08 -5.50
N SER A 296 -8.40 -7.14 -5.26
CA SER A 296 -7.62 -7.80 -6.33
C SER A 296 -8.52 -8.25 -7.47
N ASN A 297 -8.07 -8.06 -8.69
CA ASN A 297 -8.83 -8.37 -9.90
C ASN A 297 -9.29 -9.84 -9.93
N TYR A 298 -10.50 -10.09 -10.42
CA TYR A 298 -11.04 -11.46 -10.47
C TYR A 298 -10.18 -12.39 -11.33
N GLY A 299 -9.59 -11.86 -12.41
CA GLY A 299 -8.64 -12.61 -13.24
C GLY A 299 -7.39 -13.06 -12.46
N PHE A 300 -6.87 -12.24 -11.57
CA PHE A 300 -5.80 -12.64 -10.64
C PHE A 300 -6.24 -13.80 -9.74
N LYS A 301 -7.45 -13.72 -9.14
CA LYS A 301 -7.98 -14.80 -8.30
C LYS A 301 -8.12 -16.12 -9.07
N VAL A 302 -8.58 -16.04 -10.31
CA VAL A 302 -8.65 -17.20 -11.21
C VAL A 302 -7.26 -17.75 -11.50
N ALA A 303 -6.27 -16.89 -11.76
CA ALA A 303 -4.88 -17.29 -12.01
C ALA A 303 -4.28 -18.00 -10.79
N MET A 304 -4.46 -17.47 -9.58
CA MET A 304 -4.00 -18.09 -8.33
C MET A 304 -4.61 -19.49 -8.14
N LYS A 305 -5.92 -19.61 -8.36
CA LYS A 305 -6.63 -20.88 -8.26
C LYS A 305 -6.14 -21.92 -9.29
N ASN A 306 -5.91 -21.51 -10.53
CA ASN A 306 -5.41 -22.39 -11.60
C ASN A 306 -4.00 -22.95 -11.31
N LYS A 307 -3.21 -22.22 -10.56
CA LYS A 307 -1.88 -22.64 -10.09
C LYS A 307 -1.93 -23.39 -8.75
N ASN A 308 -3.11 -23.63 -8.19
CA ASN A 308 -3.33 -24.24 -6.86
C ASN A 308 -2.71 -23.44 -5.70
N PHE A 309 -2.54 -22.13 -5.84
CA PHE A 309 -2.19 -21.28 -4.71
C PHE A 309 -3.38 -21.09 -3.77
N ASN A 310 -3.10 -21.10 -2.49
CA ASN A 310 -4.07 -20.79 -1.44
C ASN A 310 -4.17 -19.27 -1.28
N LEU A 311 -5.12 -18.64 -1.98
CA LEU A 311 -5.35 -17.19 -1.88
C LEU A 311 -6.20 -16.87 -0.65
N ILE A 312 -5.65 -16.08 0.27
CA ILE A 312 -6.31 -15.59 1.47
C ILE A 312 -6.68 -14.13 1.24
N GLU A 313 -7.98 -13.81 1.33
CA GLU A 313 -8.48 -12.46 1.09
C GLU A 313 -8.71 -11.71 2.39
N THR A 314 -8.33 -10.43 2.40
CA THR A 314 -8.53 -9.50 3.52
C THR A 314 -9.37 -8.30 3.10
N PRO A 315 -9.92 -7.52 4.04
CA PRO A 315 -10.33 -6.15 3.77
C PRO A 315 -9.21 -5.32 3.16
N VAL A 316 -9.56 -4.20 2.54
CA VAL A 316 -8.60 -3.23 1.97
C VAL A 316 -7.80 -2.56 3.08
N GLY A 317 -6.49 -2.56 2.93
CA GLY A 317 -5.52 -1.96 3.83
C GLY A 317 -4.33 -2.89 4.10
N ASP A 318 -3.15 -2.37 3.92
CA ASP A 318 -1.89 -3.09 4.10
C ASP A 318 -1.71 -3.68 5.50
N LYS A 319 -2.24 -3.03 6.53
CA LYS A 319 -2.28 -3.52 7.91
C LYS A 319 -3.01 -4.88 8.00
N TYR A 320 -4.16 -5.03 7.35
CA TYR A 320 -4.92 -6.28 7.34
C TYR A 320 -4.21 -7.37 6.54
N VAL A 321 -3.51 -6.99 5.47
CA VAL A 321 -2.65 -7.91 4.73
C VAL A 321 -1.54 -8.43 5.63
N ALA A 322 -0.79 -7.54 6.32
CA ALA A 322 0.29 -7.90 7.22
C ALA A 322 -0.17 -8.79 8.38
N GLU A 323 -1.29 -8.45 9.03
CA GLU A 323 -1.90 -9.25 10.10
C GLU A 323 -2.31 -10.65 9.63
N SER A 324 -2.91 -10.74 8.44
CA SER A 324 -3.31 -12.01 7.85
C SER A 324 -2.11 -12.86 7.45
N MET A 325 -1.06 -12.24 6.90
CA MET A 325 0.21 -12.92 6.59
C MET A 325 0.80 -13.55 7.85
N LYS A 326 0.89 -12.79 8.95
CA LYS A 326 1.37 -13.29 10.24
C LYS A 326 0.51 -14.44 10.79
N LYS A 327 -0.82 -14.33 10.69
CA LYS A 327 -1.77 -15.35 11.17
C LYS A 327 -1.66 -16.67 10.40
N HIS A 328 -1.31 -16.64 9.12
CA HIS A 328 -1.30 -17.81 8.25
C HIS A 328 0.11 -18.22 7.81
N ASP A 329 1.16 -17.64 8.43
CA ASP A 329 2.57 -17.87 8.09
C ASP A 329 2.85 -17.68 6.59
N ALA A 330 2.18 -16.70 5.95
CA ALA A 330 2.36 -16.39 4.54
C ALA A 330 3.59 -15.49 4.33
N VAL A 331 4.42 -15.82 3.35
CA VAL A 331 5.64 -15.05 3.04
C VAL A 331 5.40 -13.93 2.03
N LEU A 332 4.32 -14.00 1.26
CA LEU A 332 3.96 -13.05 0.23
C LEU A 332 2.53 -12.56 0.42
N GLY A 333 2.36 -11.25 0.44
CA GLY A 333 1.05 -10.63 0.41
C GLY A 333 1.11 -9.22 -0.17
N GLY A 334 -0.05 -8.66 -0.52
CA GLY A 334 -0.09 -7.30 -1.03
C GLY A 334 -1.42 -6.89 -1.61
N GLU A 335 -1.42 -5.75 -2.25
CA GLU A 335 -2.59 -5.09 -2.82
C GLU A 335 -2.40 -4.79 -4.30
N GLN A 336 -3.48 -4.70 -5.05
CA GLN A 336 -3.48 -4.26 -6.45
C GLN A 336 -2.79 -2.90 -6.63
N SER A 337 -2.83 -2.04 -5.61
CA SER A 337 -2.17 -0.73 -5.58
C SER A 337 -0.63 -0.77 -5.63
N GLY A 338 -0.03 -1.96 -5.56
CA GLY A 338 1.41 -2.16 -5.59
C GLY A 338 2.10 -2.20 -4.22
N HIS A 339 1.36 -2.12 -3.12
CA HIS A 339 1.89 -2.33 -1.79
C HIS A 339 2.08 -3.84 -1.55
N ILE A 340 3.33 -4.32 -1.61
CA ILE A 340 3.66 -5.75 -1.57
C ILE A 340 4.62 -6.02 -0.42
N ILE A 341 4.29 -7.03 0.39
CA ILE A 341 5.00 -7.43 1.59
C ILE A 341 5.67 -8.76 1.35
N PHE A 342 6.98 -8.83 1.66
CA PHE A 342 7.74 -10.06 1.77
C PHE A 342 8.18 -10.24 3.21
N SER A 343 7.42 -11.01 4.00
CA SER A 343 7.66 -11.17 5.44
C SER A 343 9.02 -11.78 5.78
N LYS A 344 9.66 -12.48 4.83
CA LYS A 344 11.02 -12.99 4.97
C LYS A 344 12.07 -11.87 5.06
N TYR A 345 11.81 -10.72 4.48
CA TYR A 345 12.72 -9.58 4.47
C TYR A 345 12.24 -8.48 5.40
N LEU A 346 10.99 -8.03 5.22
CA LEU A 346 10.41 -6.91 5.97
C LEU A 346 8.95 -7.21 6.34
N PRO A 347 8.48 -6.75 7.50
CA PRO A 347 7.09 -6.93 7.94
C PRO A 347 6.11 -5.95 7.26
N VAL A 348 6.60 -5.06 6.41
CA VAL A 348 5.85 -3.99 5.71
C VAL A 348 6.17 -4.02 4.22
N GLY A 349 5.36 -3.32 3.43
CA GLY A 349 5.63 -3.13 2.01
C GLY A 349 6.86 -2.26 1.75
N ASP A 350 7.64 -2.68 0.75
CA ASP A 350 8.81 -1.95 0.28
C ASP A 350 8.91 -2.07 -1.24
N GLY A 351 8.81 -0.94 -1.93
CA GLY A 351 8.84 -0.90 -3.39
C GLY A 351 10.19 -1.30 -3.96
N LEU A 352 11.31 -1.01 -3.27
CA LEU A 352 12.65 -1.37 -3.75
C LEU A 352 12.93 -2.88 -3.59
N VAL A 353 12.53 -3.48 -2.48
CA VAL A 353 12.57 -4.94 -2.30
C VAL A 353 11.71 -5.62 -3.37
N THR A 354 10.50 -5.11 -3.59
CA THR A 354 9.58 -5.61 -4.62
C THR A 354 10.21 -5.49 -6.01
N PHE A 355 10.84 -4.37 -6.34
CA PHE A 355 11.57 -4.15 -7.58
C PHE A 355 12.66 -5.20 -7.81
N LEU A 356 13.57 -5.36 -6.84
CA LEU A 356 14.67 -6.32 -6.92
C LEU A 356 14.16 -7.75 -7.13
N LEU A 357 13.17 -8.17 -6.34
CA LEU A 357 12.62 -9.53 -6.43
C LEU A 357 11.85 -9.76 -7.74
N THR A 358 11.20 -8.72 -8.27
CA THR A 358 10.50 -8.81 -9.56
C THR A 358 11.50 -9.00 -10.71
N LEU A 359 12.58 -8.23 -10.77
CA LEU A 359 13.62 -8.41 -11.77
C LEU A 359 14.30 -9.79 -11.64
N LYS A 360 14.56 -10.23 -10.43
CA LYS A 360 15.08 -11.57 -10.15
C LYS A 360 14.16 -12.68 -10.67
N ALA A 361 12.85 -12.54 -10.45
CA ALA A 361 11.86 -13.49 -10.95
C ALA A 361 11.81 -13.52 -12.49
N LEU A 362 11.85 -12.36 -13.15
CA LEU A 362 11.90 -12.28 -14.62
C LEU A 362 13.16 -12.96 -15.18
N ASN A 363 14.32 -12.72 -14.57
CA ASN A 363 15.58 -13.40 -14.93
C ASN A 363 15.49 -14.91 -14.74
N TYR A 364 14.93 -15.36 -13.60
CA TYR A 364 14.77 -16.79 -13.31
C TYR A 364 13.93 -17.51 -14.36
N PHE A 365 12.82 -16.91 -14.78
CA PHE A 365 11.94 -17.47 -15.82
C PHE A 365 12.44 -17.21 -17.24
N ASN A 366 13.49 -16.40 -17.41
CA ASN A 366 13.98 -15.95 -18.72
C ASN A 366 12.84 -15.43 -19.60
N THR A 367 12.03 -14.52 -19.07
CA THR A 367 10.82 -13.98 -19.70
C THR A 367 10.73 -12.46 -19.51
N THR A 368 9.96 -11.80 -20.36
CA THR A 368 9.57 -10.41 -20.16
C THR A 368 8.33 -10.31 -19.29
N LEU A 369 8.08 -9.13 -18.69
CA LEU A 369 6.87 -8.91 -17.89
C LEU A 369 5.61 -9.01 -18.74
N ALA A 370 5.66 -8.51 -19.98
CA ALA A 370 4.58 -8.61 -20.95
C ALA A 370 4.24 -10.07 -21.32
N GLU A 371 5.26 -10.91 -21.56
CA GLU A 371 5.05 -12.34 -21.85
C GLU A 371 4.49 -13.07 -20.64
N PHE A 372 5.04 -12.83 -19.43
CA PHE A 372 4.53 -13.44 -18.20
C PHE A 372 3.04 -13.10 -18.00
N ARG A 373 2.68 -11.80 -18.06
CA ARG A 373 1.30 -11.33 -17.91
C ARG A 373 0.38 -12.02 -18.91
N LYS A 374 0.72 -12.00 -20.21
CA LYS A 374 -0.08 -12.62 -21.28
C LYS A 374 -0.32 -14.11 -21.08
N GLN A 375 0.66 -14.84 -20.54
CA GLN A 375 0.59 -16.30 -20.37
C GLN A 375 -0.13 -16.73 -19.09
N ASN A 376 -0.06 -15.91 -18.02
CA ASN A 376 -0.46 -16.33 -16.69
C ASN A 376 -1.69 -15.58 -16.12
N ILE A 377 -2.02 -14.40 -16.63
CA ILE A 377 -3.09 -13.58 -16.07
C ILE A 377 -4.00 -13.08 -17.20
N GLN A 378 -5.28 -13.40 -17.10
CA GLN A 378 -6.31 -12.75 -17.88
C GLN A 378 -6.98 -11.71 -16.98
N GLU A 379 -6.57 -10.44 -17.07
CA GLU A 379 -7.25 -9.39 -16.34
C GLU A 379 -8.69 -9.23 -16.83
N TYR A 380 -9.61 -9.17 -15.88
CA TYR A 380 -11.02 -8.93 -16.16
C TYR A 380 -11.28 -7.44 -16.22
N PRO A 381 -11.92 -6.92 -17.27
CA PRO A 381 -12.44 -5.56 -17.27
C PRO A 381 -13.21 -5.29 -16.00
N GLN A 382 -12.96 -4.12 -15.40
CA GLN A 382 -13.60 -3.72 -14.14
C GLN A 382 -14.15 -2.30 -14.21
N LYS A 383 -15.26 -2.06 -13.51
CA LYS A 383 -15.86 -0.73 -13.40
C LYS A 383 -16.38 -0.51 -11.99
N LEU A 384 -15.90 0.58 -11.38
CA LEU A 384 -16.34 1.03 -10.06
C LEU A 384 -17.27 2.24 -10.21
N VAL A 385 -18.48 2.14 -9.67
CA VAL A 385 -19.45 3.23 -9.62
C VAL A 385 -19.72 3.61 -8.17
N ASN A 386 -19.69 4.91 -7.88
CA ASN A 386 -20.04 5.47 -6.58
C ASN A 386 -21.45 6.10 -6.68
N ILE A 387 -22.40 5.56 -5.94
CA ILE A 387 -23.76 6.08 -5.83
C ILE A 387 -23.85 6.94 -4.58
N LYS A 388 -24.20 8.22 -4.74
CA LYS A 388 -24.42 9.13 -3.60
C LYS A 388 -25.68 8.73 -2.86
N LEU A 389 -25.56 8.67 -1.53
CA LEU A 389 -26.67 8.36 -0.61
C LEU A 389 -26.96 9.61 0.25
N GLN A 390 -28.14 9.68 0.82
CA GLN A 390 -28.44 10.67 1.87
C GLN A 390 -27.77 10.28 3.21
N ASN A 391 -27.83 8.98 3.54
CA ASN A 391 -27.16 8.36 4.68
C ASN A 391 -26.57 7.03 4.23
N GLN A 392 -25.60 6.51 4.98
CA GLN A 392 -25.10 5.14 4.73
C GLN A 392 -26.24 4.13 4.90
N LEU A 393 -26.26 3.13 4.04
CA LEU A 393 -27.21 2.02 4.13
C LEU A 393 -26.95 1.21 5.40
N ASN A 394 -28.01 0.81 6.08
CA ASN A 394 -27.90 -0.15 7.17
C ASN A 394 -27.62 -1.56 6.65
N LYS A 395 -27.38 -2.51 7.56
CA LYS A 395 -27.01 -3.88 7.20
C LYS A 395 -28.10 -4.59 6.37
N GLU A 396 -29.36 -4.38 6.71
CA GLU A 396 -30.50 -5.05 6.04
C GLU A 396 -30.68 -4.53 4.62
N GLU A 397 -30.56 -3.20 4.44
CA GLU A 397 -30.61 -2.56 3.12
C GLU A 397 -29.45 -3.01 2.22
N LEU A 398 -28.24 -3.06 2.76
CA LEU A 398 -27.06 -3.53 2.02
C LEU A 398 -27.20 -5.00 1.63
N GLU A 399 -27.70 -5.84 2.54
CA GLU A 399 -27.96 -7.26 2.26
C GLU A 399 -29.02 -7.44 1.18
N PHE A 400 -30.09 -6.64 1.20
CA PHE A 400 -31.13 -6.69 0.17
C PHE A 400 -30.57 -6.30 -1.22
N ILE A 401 -29.74 -5.27 -1.31
CA ILE A 401 -29.05 -4.90 -2.57
C ILE A 401 -28.13 -6.02 -3.05
N ASN A 402 -27.41 -6.68 -2.14
CA ASN A 402 -26.58 -7.84 -2.49
C ASN A 402 -27.42 -9.02 -3.00
N GLN A 403 -28.63 -9.24 -2.46
CA GLN A 403 -29.56 -10.24 -2.97
C GLN A 403 -30.05 -9.91 -4.39
N ILE A 404 -30.32 -8.64 -4.69
CA ILE A 404 -30.64 -8.18 -6.07
C ILE A 404 -29.49 -8.52 -7.02
N ALA A 405 -28.27 -8.17 -6.65
CA ALA A 405 -27.09 -8.44 -7.46
C ALA A 405 -26.85 -9.94 -7.66
N PHE A 406 -27.03 -10.73 -6.61
CA PHE A 406 -26.93 -12.20 -6.68
C PHE A 406 -27.96 -12.81 -7.63
N ALA A 407 -29.22 -12.40 -7.52
CA ALA A 407 -30.28 -12.89 -8.41
C ALA A 407 -29.99 -12.51 -9.88
N LEU A 408 -29.47 -11.31 -10.13
CA LEU A 408 -29.10 -10.84 -11.46
C LEU A 408 -27.90 -11.61 -12.02
N SER A 409 -26.86 -11.85 -11.22
CA SER A 409 -25.65 -12.57 -11.63
C SER A 409 -25.97 -14.00 -12.04
N ASN A 410 -26.86 -14.68 -11.30
CA ASN A 410 -27.32 -16.02 -11.64
C ASN A 410 -28.19 -16.03 -12.92
N LYS A 411 -29.08 -15.04 -13.09
CA LYS A 411 -29.92 -14.90 -14.29
C LYS A 411 -29.08 -14.70 -15.56
N ARG A 412 -27.96 -13.96 -15.44
CA ARG A 412 -27.08 -13.61 -16.56
C ARG A 412 -25.96 -14.65 -16.77
N ASP A 413 -25.77 -15.59 -15.86
CA ASP A 413 -24.61 -16.52 -15.83
C ASP A 413 -23.28 -15.79 -15.92
N LEU A 414 -23.14 -14.72 -15.11
CA LEU A 414 -22.01 -13.80 -15.13
C LEU A 414 -20.68 -14.55 -14.96
N ASP A 415 -19.82 -14.52 -15.99
CA ASP A 415 -18.42 -14.95 -15.86
C ASP A 415 -17.59 -13.82 -15.28
N GLY A 416 -17.73 -13.60 -13.97
CA GLY A 416 -17.14 -12.48 -13.26
C GLY A 416 -17.61 -12.39 -11.82
N ARG A 417 -17.46 -11.20 -11.24
CA ARG A 417 -17.96 -10.90 -9.88
C ARG A 417 -18.49 -9.48 -9.75
N TYR A 418 -19.14 -9.23 -8.64
CA TYR A 418 -19.49 -7.90 -8.16
C TYR A 418 -19.10 -7.76 -6.69
N LEU A 419 -18.85 -6.52 -6.26
CA LEU A 419 -18.62 -6.16 -4.87
C LEU A 419 -19.40 -4.87 -4.57
N ILE A 420 -20.33 -4.94 -3.61
CA ILE A 420 -21.18 -3.81 -3.21
C ILE A 420 -20.96 -3.55 -1.73
N ARG A 421 -20.57 -2.32 -1.39
CA ARG A 421 -20.29 -1.91 -0.01
C ARG A 421 -20.52 -0.43 0.22
N ASN A 422 -20.81 -0.05 1.45
CA ASN A 422 -20.75 1.34 1.87
C ASN A 422 -19.30 1.86 1.80
N SER A 423 -19.15 3.16 1.55
CA SER A 423 -17.88 3.86 1.80
C SER A 423 -17.64 3.95 3.31
N GLY A 424 -16.37 3.86 3.76
CA GLY A 424 -16.04 3.98 5.19
C GLY A 424 -16.21 5.40 5.73
N THR A 425 -16.04 6.42 4.89
CA THR A 425 -15.94 7.82 5.31
C THR A 425 -17.02 8.73 4.73
N GLU A 426 -17.72 8.33 3.69
CA GLU A 426 -18.67 9.15 2.94
C GLU A 426 -20.01 8.42 2.77
N PRO A 427 -21.13 9.12 2.64
CA PRO A 427 -22.43 8.52 2.36
C PRO A 427 -22.51 8.08 0.87
N LEU A 428 -21.71 7.06 0.53
CA LEU A 428 -21.62 6.49 -0.83
C LEU A 428 -21.81 4.97 -0.77
N LEU A 429 -22.56 4.44 -1.72
CA LEU A 429 -22.56 3.03 -2.05
C LEU A 429 -21.58 2.79 -3.21
N ARG A 430 -20.58 1.95 -2.98
CA ARG A 430 -19.59 1.55 -3.97
C ARG A 430 -20.00 0.24 -4.61
N VAL A 431 -20.14 0.26 -5.94
CA VAL A 431 -20.52 -0.90 -6.76
C VAL A 431 -19.37 -1.17 -7.73
N LEU A 432 -18.61 -2.24 -7.49
CA LEU A 432 -17.61 -2.76 -8.41
C LEU A 432 -18.22 -3.93 -9.17
N VAL A 433 -18.02 -3.96 -10.48
CA VAL A 433 -18.34 -5.10 -11.34
C VAL A 433 -17.11 -5.46 -12.15
N GLU A 434 -16.83 -6.74 -12.26
CA GLU A 434 -15.79 -7.31 -13.10
C GLU A 434 -16.39 -8.46 -13.90
N ALA A 435 -16.10 -8.53 -15.20
CA ALA A 435 -16.51 -9.63 -16.05
C ALA A 435 -15.44 -9.92 -17.10
N LYS A 436 -15.53 -11.10 -17.70
CA LYS A 436 -14.55 -11.60 -18.67
C LYS A 436 -14.36 -10.71 -19.90
N ASN A 437 -15.39 -9.97 -20.28
CA ASN A 437 -15.34 -8.98 -21.34
C ASN A 437 -16.15 -7.72 -20.97
N SER A 438 -15.81 -6.60 -21.62
CA SER A 438 -16.39 -5.30 -21.32
C SER A 438 -17.90 -5.23 -21.59
N ASP A 439 -18.39 -5.88 -22.64
CA ASP A 439 -19.81 -5.82 -23.01
C ASP A 439 -20.69 -6.51 -21.97
N GLU A 440 -20.23 -7.66 -21.45
CA GLU A 440 -20.90 -8.37 -20.36
C GLU A 440 -20.88 -7.56 -19.08
N MET A 441 -19.72 -6.96 -18.75
CA MET A 441 -19.55 -6.10 -17.58
C MET A 441 -20.50 -4.90 -17.63
N ASP A 442 -20.50 -4.16 -18.74
CA ASP A 442 -21.34 -2.97 -18.90
C ASP A 442 -22.83 -3.32 -18.87
N THR A 443 -23.24 -4.37 -19.56
CA THR A 443 -24.64 -4.85 -19.56
C THR A 443 -25.11 -5.24 -18.15
N PHE A 444 -24.28 -5.97 -17.40
CA PHE A 444 -24.60 -6.35 -16.04
C PHE A 444 -24.67 -5.15 -15.11
N LEU A 445 -23.69 -4.25 -15.21
CA LEU A 445 -23.62 -3.05 -14.37
C LEU A 445 -24.85 -2.14 -14.60
N ASP A 446 -25.20 -1.89 -15.85
CA ASP A 446 -26.34 -1.02 -16.18
C ASP A 446 -27.66 -1.58 -15.63
N GLU A 447 -27.91 -2.90 -15.80
CA GLU A 447 -29.09 -3.55 -15.24
C GLU A 447 -29.08 -3.52 -13.71
N LEU A 448 -27.92 -3.73 -13.09
CA LEU A 448 -27.76 -3.66 -11.65
C LEU A 448 -28.05 -2.27 -11.11
N LEU A 449 -27.51 -1.22 -11.74
CA LEU A 449 -27.71 0.17 -11.34
C LEU A 449 -29.18 0.59 -11.45
N ILE A 450 -29.89 0.16 -12.50
CA ILE A 450 -31.33 0.40 -12.63
C ILE A 450 -32.10 -0.20 -11.45
N LYS A 451 -31.76 -1.44 -11.05
CA LYS A 451 -32.43 -2.11 -9.92
C LYS A 451 -32.10 -1.46 -8.58
N ILE A 452 -30.83 -1.08 -8.36
CA ILE A 452 -30.40 -0.38 -7.13
C ILE A 452 -31.10 0.98 -7.03
N ASN A 453 -31.08 1.78 -8.10
CA ASN A 453 -31.75 3.08 -8.09
C ASN A 453 -33.29 2.97 -7.91
N GLY A 454 -33.90 1.91 -8.45
CA GLY A 454 -35.32 1.64 -8.23
C GLY A 454 -35.67 1.25 -6.79
N TYR A 455 -34.71 0.77 -6.02
CA TYR A 455 -34.86 0.49 -4.58
C TYR A 455 -34.59 1.73 -3.72
N LEU A 456 -33.60 2.54 -4.09
CA LEU A 456 -33.18 3.71 -3.32
C LEU A 456 -34.12 4.92 -3.46
N ASN A 457 -34.96 4.99 -4.52
CA ASN A 457 -35.97 6.02 -4.78
C ASN A 457 -37.35 5.57 -4.29
#